data_bdde23f6e823dd1e68be867e7e70f599
#
_entry.id   bdde23f6e823dd1e68be867e7e70f599
#
_cell.length_a   1.000
_cell.length_b   1.000
_cell.length_c   1.000
_cell.angle_alpha   90.00
_cell.angle_beta   90.00
_cell.angle_gamma   90.00
#
_symmetry.space_group_name_H-M   'P 1'
#
loop_
_entity.id
_entity.type
_entity.pdbx_description
1 polymer ?
#
loop_
_entity_poly.entity_id
_entity_poly.type
_entity_poly.pdbx_seq_one_letter_code
_entity_poly.pdbx_strand_id
1 'polypeptide(L)'
;MVHAFAEGAKSAGHQIDILNIARMDLHGCRGCEHCHTKGNENCIQRDDMDLVYPLWDNAEMIVIASPIYYGSFSGQMHCVIHRTYAGGIPRSCKQMALLLCSGANNVYTYAEGIYHDYLHGYFRVKDCGVFKATTSRAKSPEMTEQLRAFGASL
;
A
#
# COMPACT_ATOMS: atom_id res chain seq x y z
N MET A 1 0.21 -12.91 5.34
CA MET A 1 -0.38 -12.32 4.12
C MET A 1 0.70 -11.80 3.18
N VAL A 2 1.43 -10.71 3.49
CA VAL A 2 2.41 -10.08 2.58
C VAL A 2 3.45 -11.05 2.04
N HIS A 3 4.10 -11.84 2.90
CA HIS A 3 5.13 -12.79 2.48
C HIS A 3 4.59 -13.90 1.57
N ALA A 4 3.38 -14.40 1.83
CA ALA A 4 2.77 -15.43 0.98
C ALA A 4 2.50 -14.90 -0.44
N PHE A 5 1.97 -13.68 -0.54
CA PHE A 5 1.82 -13.00 -1.83
C PHE A 5 3.18 -12.81 -2.53
N ALA A 6 4.17 -12.30 -1.80
CA ALA A 6 5.50 -12.05 -2.35
C ALA A 6 6.21 -13.34 -2.82
N GLU A 7 6.05 -14.46 -2.11
CA GLU A 7 6.55 -15.77 -2.54
C GLU A 7 5.94 -16.21 -3.87
N GLY A 8 4.62 -16.08 -4.00
CA GLY A 8 3.92 -16.39 -5.25
C GLY A 8 4.40 -15.53 -6.40
N ALA A 9 4.44 -14.21 -6.23
CA ALA A 9 4.88 -13.29 -7.28
C ALA A 9 6.35 -13.52 -7.69
N LYS A 10 7.24 -13.79 -6.73
CA LYS A 10 8.63 -14.17 -7.03
C LYS A 10 8.72 -15.46 -7.83
N SER A 11 7.87 -16.45 -7.55
CA SER A 11 7.84 -17.71 -8.29
C SER A 11 7.40 -17.53 -9.76
N ALA A 12 6.63 -16.47 -10.04
CA ALA A 12 6.26 -16.07 -11.40
C ALA A 12 7.31 -15.16 -12.08
N GLY A 13 8.44 -14.87 -11.42
CA GLY A 13 9.55 -14.10 -11.98
C GLY A 13 9.51 -12.60 -11.70
N HIS A 14 8.57 -12.14 -10.88
CA HIS A 14 8.48 -10.72 -10.53
C HIS A 14 9.54 -10.30 -9.49
N GLN A 15 10.08 -9.10 -9.66
CA GLN A 15 10.89 -8.45 -8.63
C GLN A 15 9.97 -7.87 -7.57
N ILE A 16 10.23 -8.14 -6.29
CA ILE A 16 9.39 -7.71 -5.18
C ILE A 16 10.21 -6.94 -4.16
N ASP A 17 9.82 -5.71 -3.92
CA ASP A 17 10.30 -4.86 -2.83
C ASP A 17 9.26 -4.80 -1.72
N ILE A 18 9.65 -5.06 -0.48
CA ILE A 18 8.77 -5.01 0.69
C ILE A 18 9.28 -3.93 1.63
N LEU A 19 8.49 -2.89 1.84
CA LEU A 19 8.76 -1.87 2.84
C LEU A 19 7.97 -2.14 4.12
N ASN A 20 8.68 -2.35 5.23
CA ASN A 20 8.05 -2.45 6.54
C ASN A 20 7.90 -1.07 7.19
N ILE A 21 6.90 -0.34 6.75
CA ILE A 21 6.64 1.05 7.17
C ILE A 21 6.41 1.21 8.68
N ALA A 22 6.08 0.15 9.41
CA ALA A 22 5.93 0.20 10.85
C ALA A 22 7.26 0.42 11.61
N ARG A 23 8.39 0.25 10.93
CA ARG A 23 9.74 0.43 11.49
C ARG A 23 10.49 1.62 10.89
N MET A 24 9.82 2.38 10.04
CA MET A 24 10.39 3.53 9.33
C MET A 24 10.07 4.82 10.07
N ASP A 25 10.96 5.78 9.99
CA ASP A 25 10.73 7.15 10.46
C ASP A 25 9.89 7.90 9.43
N LEU A 26 8.58 7.97 9.67
CA LEU A 26 7.60 8.53 8.74
C LEU A 26 6.76 9.59 9.44
N HIS A 27 6.75 10.80 8.88
CA HIS A 27 5.94 11.90 9.39
C HIS A 27 4.77 12.23 8.44
N GLY A 28 3.67 12.69 9.00
CA GLY A 28 2.50 13.14 8.24
C GLY A 28 2.80 14.35 7.35
N CYS A 29 2.01 14.55 6.31
CA CYS A 29 2.08 15.74 5.48
C CYS A 29 1.74 17.00 6.32
N ARG A 30 2.55 18.05 6.18
CA ARG A 30 2.38 19.34 6.89
C ARG A 30 1.45 20.31 6.15
N GLY A 31 0.96 19.99 4.95
CA GLY A 31 0.15 20.90 4.14
C GLY A 31 0.85 22.18 3.72
N CYS A 32 2.18 22.17 3.65
CA CYS A 32 2.97 23.38 3.39
C CYS A 32 3.10 23.77 1.91
N GLU A 33 2.56 22.95 1.00
CA GLU A 33 2.56 23.14 -0.46
C GLU A 33 3.96 23.34 -1.10
N HIS A 34 5.04 23.09 -0.34
CA HIS A 34 6.39 23.22 -0.88
C HIS A 34 6.60 22.38 -2.14
N CYS A 35 6.12 21.15 -2.15
CA CYS A 35 6.27 20.21 -3.27
C CYS A 35 5.64 20.74 -4.57
N HIS A 36 4.53 21.47 -4.48
CA HIS A 36 3.82 22.02 -5.64
C HIS A 36 4.19 23.47 -5.97
N THR A 37 5.09 24.09 -5.20
CA THR A 37 5.56 25.46 -5.46
C THR A 37 7.04 25.53 -5.78
N LYS A 38 7.91 25.27 -4.80
CA LYS A 38 9.37 25.41 -4.91
C LYS A 38 10.08 24.05 -4.97
N GLY A 39 9.40 22.97 -4.61
CA GLY A 39 9.99 21.66 -4.44
C GLY A 39 10.07 20.82 -5.71
N ASN A 40 9.41 21.24 -6.79
CA ASN A 40 9.35 20.47 -8.05
C ASN A 40 9.01 19.00 -7.79
N GLU A 41 7.84 18.76 -7.21
CA GLU A 41 7.32 17.44 -6.78
C GLU A 41 8.12 16.77 -5.64
N ASN A 42 9.09 17.45 -5.02
CA ASN A 42 9.85 16.93 -3.89
C ASN A 42 9.34 17.48 -2.56
N CYS A 43 9.13 16.62 -1.59
CA CYS A 43 8.76 17.04 -0.25
C CYS A 43 9.95 17.71 0.45
N ILE A 44 9.65 18.75 1.26
CA ILE A 44 10.68 19.43 2.07
C ILE A 44 11.09 18.61 3.31
N GLN A 45 10.22 17.72 3.79
CA GLN A 45 10.52 16.88 4.95
C GLN A 45 11.53 15.81 4.53
N ARG A 46 12.53 15.58 5.38
CA ARG A 46 13.55 14.54 5.23
C ARG A 46 13.30 13.47 6.27
N ASP A 47 12.84 12.32 5.82
CA ASP A 47 12.54 11.13 6.58
C ASP A 47 12.58 9.91 5.64
N ASP A 48 12.19 8.74 6.13
CA ASP A 48 12.26 7.51 5.33
C ASP A 48 11.30 7.48 4.12
N MET A 49 10.49 8.52 3.90
CA MET A 49 9.77 8.68 2.64
C MET A 49 10.72 8.78 1.43
N ASP A 50 11.97 9.20 1.64
CA ASP A 50 12.99 9.22 0.58
C ASP A 50 13.28 7.80 0.03
N LEU A 51 12.99 6.74 0.80
CA LEU A 51 13.05 5.34 0.35
C LEU A 51 11.75 4.89 -0.33
N VAL A 52 10.62 5.49 0.05
CA VAL A 52 9.30 5.12 -0.48
C VAL A 52 9.06 5.71 -1.86
N TYR A 53 9.36 6.99 -2.07
CA TYR A 53 9.06 7.69 -3.32
C TYR A 53 9.58 6.97 -4.57
N PRO A 54 10.86 6.55 -4.65
CA PRO A 54 11.36 5.87 -5.86
C PRO A 54 10.65 4.56 -6.14
N LEU A 55 10.35 3.76 -5.09
CA LEU A 55 9.65 2.48 -5.25
C LEU A 55 8.19 2.70 -5.62
N TRP A 56 7.54 3.69 -5.01
CA TRP A 56 6.16 4.06 -5.35
C TRP A 56 6.01 4.46 -6.82
N ASP A 57 6.94 5.25 -7.33
CA ASP A 57 6.87 5.82 -8.67
C ASP A 57 7.25 4.81 -9.78
N ASN A 58 8.16 3.89 -9.46
CA ASN A 58 8.68 2.91 -10.42
C ASN A 58 7.98 1.55 -10.41
N ALA A 59 7.17 1.25 -9.39
CA ALA A 59 6.46 -0.03 -9.30
C ALA A 59 5.36 -0.13 -10.37
N GLU A 60 5.33 -1.23 -11.12
CA GLU A 60 4.23 -1.53 -12.05
C GLU A 60 2.97 -2.01 -11.31
N MET A 61 3.14 -2.58 -10.12
CA MET A 61 2.07 -2.95 -9.21
C MET A 61 2.38 -2.48 -7.79
N ILE A 62 1.39 -1.85 -7.16
CA ILE A 62 1.47 -1.44 -5.75
C ILE A 62 0.49 -2.28 -4.93
N VAL A 63 1.00 -2.98 -3.92
CA VAL A 63 0.19 -3.72 -2.96
C VAL A 63 0.23 -3.02 -1.61
N ILE A 64 -0.90 -2.49 -1.19
CA ILE A 64 -1.04 -1.87 0.13
C ILE A 64 -1.43 -2.95 1.13
N ALA A 65 -0.67 -3.06 2.21
CA ALA A 65 -0.95 -4.00 3.30
C ALA A 65 -0.98 -3.28 4.63
N SER A 66 -2.10 -3.36 5.35
CA SER A 66 -2.28 -2.64 6.61
C SER A 66 -3.14 -3.41 7.61
N PRO A 67 -2.80 -3.37 8.90
CA PRO A 67 -3.80 -3.64 9.92
C PRO A 67 -4.86 -2.54 9.92
N ILE A 68 -6.06 -2.89 10.40
CA ILE A 68 -7.16 -1.93 10.56
C ILE A 68 -7.28 -1.50 12.01
N TYR A 69 -7.23 -0.20 12.22
CA TYR A 69 -7.48 0.44 13.49
C TYR A 69 -8.58 1.49 13.34
N TYR A 70 -9.62 1.40 14.17
CA TYR A 70 -10.78 2.31 14.10
C TYR A 70 -11.40 2.41 12.69
N GLY A 71 -11.45 1.29 11.97
CA GLY A 71 -12.05 1.19 10.64
C GLY A 71 -11.16 1.66 9.48
N SER A 72 -9.94 2.14 9.74
CA SER A 72 -9.05 2.71 8.74
C SER A 72 -7.65 2.09 8.79
N PHE A 73 -6.77 2.52 7.89
CA PHE A 73 -5.36 2.12 7.85
C PHE A 73 -4.61 2.51 9.13
N SER A 74 -3.46 1.89 9.37
CA SER A 74 -2.53 2.33 10.41
C SER A 74 -2.06 3.77 10.19
N GLY A 75 -1.66 4.46 11.25
CA GLY A 75 -1.13 5.83 11.17
C GLY A 75 0.06 5.94 10.22
N GLN A 76 0.98 4.97 10.24
CA GLN A 76 2.13 4.92 9.33
C GLN A 76 1.69 4.82 7.86
N MET A 77 0.66 4.01 7.57
CA MET A 77 0.14 3.91 6.20
C MET A 77 -0.52 5.22 5.77
N HIS A 78 -1.24 5.90 6.66
CA HIS A 78 -1.75 7.24 6.37
C HIS A 78 -0.63 8.25 6.12
N CYS A 79 0.47 8.20 6.87
CA CYS A 79 1.64 9.04 6.59
C CYS A 79 2.16 8.81 5.16
N VAL A 80 2.32 7.55 4.75
CA VAL A 80 2.74 7.21 3.37
C VAL A 80 1.75 7.78 2.36
N ILE A 81 0.46 7.43 2.48
CA ILE A 81 -0.58 7.86 1.53
C ILE A 81 -0.61 9.39 1.39
N HIS A 82 -0.64 10.12 2.51
CA HIS A 82 -0.68 11.58 2.48
C HIS A 82 0.60 12.21 1.92
N ARG A 83 1.74 11.57 2.13
CA ARG A 83 3.02 12.07 1.64
C ARG A 83 3.24 11.81 0.15
N THR A 84 2.57 10.80 -0.45
CA THR A 84 2.60 10.61 -1.92
C THR A 84 1.95 11.77 -2.68
N TYR A 85 1.20 12.65 -2.00
CA TYR A 85 0.72 13.93 -2.56
C TYR A 85 1.84 14.74 -3.23
N ALA A 86 3.08 14.63 -2.76
CA ALA A 86 4.21 15.35 -3.36
C ALA A 86 4.46 14.97 -4.82
N GLY A 87 4.51 13.69 -5.14
CA GLY A 87 4.74 13.18 -6.50
C GLY A 87 3.44 12.89 -7.28
N GLY A 88 2.29 12.91 -6.61
CA GLY A 88 1.01 12.64 -7.22
C GLY A 88 0.79 11.18 -7.63
N ILE A 89 0.27 10.97 -8.83
CA ILE A 89 -0.03 9.63 -9.36
C ILE A 89 1.28 8.92 -9.70
N PRO A 90 1.49 7.66 -9.23
CA PRO A 90 2.71 6.90 -9.52
C PRO A 90 2.84 6.63 -11.01
N ARG A 91 4.00 6.96 -11.59
CA ARG A 91 4.21 7.03 -13.06
C ARG A 91 4.16 5.68 -13.75
N SER A 92 4.65 4.63 -13.08
CA SER A 92 4.75 3.29 -13.67
C SER A 92 3.60 2.36 -13.27
N CYS A 93 2.78 2.74 -12.30
CA CYS A 93 1.76 1.88 -11.71
C CYS A 93 0.64 1.60 -12.71
N LYS A 94 0.36 0.32 -12.94
CA LYS A 94 -0.71 -0.17 -13.81
C LYS A 94 -1.81 -0.88 -13.05
N GLN A 95 -1.51 -1.35 -11.85
CA GLN A 95 -2.41 -2.18 -11.05
C GLN A 95 -2.13 -2.08 -9.56
N MET A 96 -3.17 -2.28 -8.76
CA MET A 96 -3.07 -2.26 -7.30
C MET A 96 -3.85 -3.42 -6.68
N ALA A 97 -3.46 -3.80 -5.47
CA ALA A 97 -4.20 -4.71 -4.61
C ALA A 97 -4.15 -4.25 -3.16
N LEU A 98 -5.09 -4.73 -2.35
CA LEU A 98 -5.23 -4.36 -0.95
C LEU A 98 -5.27 -5.60 -0.04
N LEU A 99 -4.39 -5.65 0.96
CA LEU A 99 -4.34 -6.69 1.97
C LEU A 99 -4.67 -6.11 3.34
N LEU A 100 -5.77 -6.52 3.95
CA LEU A 100 -6.23 -5.98 5.23
C LEU A 100 -6.33 -7.06 6.32
N CYS A 101 -5.89 -6.70 7.52
CA CYS A 101 -6.01 -7.55 8.70
C CYS A 101 -6.62 -6.77 9.87
N SER A 102 -7.53 -7.39 10.61
CA SER A 102 -8.18 -6.75 11.76
C SER A 102 -8.45 -7.72 12.91
N GLY A 103 -8.76 -7.19 14.09
CA GLY A 103 -9.23 -7.99 15.24
C GLY A 103 -10.70 -8.41 15.13
N ALA A 104 -11.49 -7.77 14.26
CA ALA A 104 -12.94 -7.99 14.13
C ALA A 104 -13.36 -8.06 12.66
N ASN A 105 -14.54 -8.63 12.40
CA ASN A 105 -15.17 -8.62 11.08
C ASN A 105 -15.89 -7.29 10.82
N ASN A 106 -16.13 -6.98 9.53
CA ASN A 106 -16.96 -5.85 9.09
C ASN A 106 -16.45 -4.46 9.50
N VAL A 107 -15.12 -4.30 9.64
CA VAL A 107 -14.48 -3.03 10.03
C VAL A 107 -13.62 -2.43 8.92
N TYR A 108 -13.80 -2.83 7.68
CA TYR A 108 -12.89 -2.50 6.56
C TYR A 108 -13.38 -1.33 5.70
N THR A 109 -14.64 -0.91 5.84
CA THR A 109 -15.35 -0.02 4.91
C THR A 109 -14.61 1.28 4.60
N TYR A 110 -14.05 1.95 5.61
CA TYR A 110 -13.34 3.21 5.35
C TYR A 110 -11.99 3.00 4.66
N ALA A 111 -11.26 1.95 5.02
CA ALA A 111 -10.01 1.62 4.33
C ALA A 111 -10.25 1.21 2.87
N GLU A 112 -11.29 0.43 2.62
CA GLU A 112 -11.73 0.08 1.26
C GLU A 112 -12.17 1.32 0.48
N GLY A 113 -12.91 2.23 1.09
CA GLY A 113 -13.32 3.50 0.47
C GLY A 113 -12.11 4.35 0.07
N ILE A 114 -11.12 4.50 0.95
CA ILE A 114 -9.89 5.22 0.61
C ILE A 114 -9.18 4.55 -0.57
N TYR A 115 -9.10 3.22 -0.56
CA TYR A 115 -8.46 2.47 -1.64
C TYR A 115 -9.21 2.63 -2.97
N HIS A 116 -10.54 2.45 -2.96
CA HIS A 116 -11.35 2.48 -4.19
C HIS A 116 -11.47 3.89 -4.76
N ASP A 117 -11.70 4.90 -3.92
CA ASP A 117 -12.00 6.25 -4.41
C ASP A 117 -10.73 7.09 -4.63
N TYR A 118 -9.74 6.97 -3.74
CA TYR A 118 -8.60 7.88 -3.68
C TYR A 118 -7.24 7.27 -4.03
N LEU A 119 -7.17 5.95 -4.23
CA LEU A 119 -5.97 5.28 -4.70
C LEU A 119 -6.21 4.68 -6.08
N HIS A 120 -6.55 3.40 -6.18
CA HIS A 120 -6.67 2.80 -7.52
C HIS A 120 -7.69 3.53 -8.41
N GLY A 121 -8.79 4.02 -7.88
CA GLY A 121 -9.82 4.76 -8.62
C GLY A 121 -9.31 6.11 -9.14
N TYR A 122 -8.68 6.91 -8.26
CA TYR A 122 -8.08 8.19 -8.66
C TYR A 122 -6.89 8.01 -9.60
N PHE A 123 -6.05 7.00 -9.36
CA PHE A 123 -4.91 6.68 -10.23
C PHE A 123 -5.33 6.03 -11.55
N ARG A 124 -6.60 5.59 -11.66
CA ARG A 124 -7.15 4.91 -12.84
C ARG A 124 -6.37 3.66 -13.24
N VAL A 125 -5.94 2.90 -12.25
CA VAL A 125 -5.21 1.64 -12.43
C VAL A 125 -6.13 0.45 -12.18
N LYS A 126 -5.75 -0.72 -12.69
CA LYS A 126 -6.53 -1.96 -12.51
C LYS A 126 -6.58 -2.33 -11.03
N ASP A 127 -7.77 -2.60 -10.51
CA ASP A 127 -7.95 -3.26 -9.21
C ASP A 127 -7.74 -4.77 -9.37
N CYS A 128 -6.77 -5.31 -8.64
CA CYS A 128 -6.47 -6.74 -8.61
C CYS A 128 -7.09 -7.45 -7.40
N GLY A 129 -7.84 -6.73 -6.58
CA GLY A 129 -8.66 -7.28 -5.51
C GLY A 129 -8.28 -6.83 -4.11
N VAL A 130 -9.23 -7.07 -3.21
CA VAL A 130 -9.11 -6.77 -1.77
C VAL A 130 -9.17 -8.08 -0.99
N PHE A 131 -8.11 -8.38 -0.24
CA PHE A 131 -7.98 -9.57 0.59
C PHE A 131 -8.07 -9.18 2.06
N LYS A 132 -9.09 -9.71 2.74
CA LYS A 132 -9.41 -9.38 4.15
C LYS A 132 -9.32 -10.60 5.04
N ALA A 133 -8.69 -10.44 6.18
CA ALA A 133 -8.63 -11.49 7.19
C ALA A 133 -8.72 -10.92 8.61
N THR A 134 -9.36 -11.66 9.50
CA THR A 134 -9.15 -11.42 10.93
C THR A 134 -7.77 -11.90 11.35
N THR A 135 -7.26 -11.40 12.47
CA THR A 135 -5.94 -11.77 13.01
C THR A 135 -5.77 -13.30 13.11
N SER A 136 -6.82 -14.02 13.52
CA SER A 136 -6.81 -15.48 13.61
C SER A 136 -6.71 -16.18 12.25
N ARG A 137 -7.28 -15.60 11.19
CA ARG A 137 -7.29 -16.15 9.84
C ARG A 137 -6.14 -15.68 8.96
N ALA A 138 -5.50 -14.56 9.29
CA ALA A 138 -4.44 -13.96 8.49
C ALA A 138 -3.22 -14.86 8.25
N LYS A 139 -3.03 -15.87 9.11
CA LYS A 139 -1.97 -16.89 9.02
C LYS A 139 -2.52 -18.29 8.72
N SER A 140 -3.80 -18.44 8.39
CA SER A 140 -4.35 -19.75 8.05
C SER A 140 -3.69 -20.32 6.78
N PRO A 141 -3.61 -21.65 6.64
CA PRO A 141 -3.11 -22.29 5.42
C PRO A 141 -3.91 -21.83 4.19
N GLU A 142 -5.22 -21.71 4.32
CA GLU A 142 -6.14 -21.28 3.26
C GLU A 142 -5.79 -19.86 2.76
N MET A 143 -5.68 -18.87 3.66
CA MET A 143 -5.32 -17.50 3.29
C MET A 143 -3.90 -17.42 2.72
N THR A 144 -2.99 -18.21 3.26
CA THR A 144 -1.60 -18.28 2.78
C THR A 144 -1.57 -18.79 1.35
N GLU A 145 -2.29 -19.88 1.04
CA GLU A 145 -2.34 -20.46 -0.29
C GLU A 145 -3.08 -19.54 -1.28
N GLN A 146 -4.18 -18.94 -0.87
CA GLN A 146 -4.91 -17.95 -1.69
C GLN A 146 -4.00 -16.80 -2.14
N LEU A 147 -3.21 -16.24 -1.21
CA LEU A 147 -2.32 -15.12 -1.54
C LEU A 147 -1.10 -15.56 -2.35
N ARG A 148 -0.57 -16.75 -2.11
CA ARG A 148 0.50 -17.33 -2.94
C ARG A 148 0.02 -17.55 -4.37
N ALA A 149 -1.15 -18.16 -4.54
CA ALA A 149 -1.76 -18.38 -5.86
C ALA A 149 -2.04 -17.06 -6.58
N PHE A 150 -2.55 -16.05 -5.86
CA PHE A 150 -2.76 -14.71 -6.42
C PHE A 150 -1.44 -14.09 -6.89
N GLY A 151 -0.38 -14.13 -6.07
CA GLY A 151 0.93 -13.63 -6.49
C GLY A 151 1.49 -14.35 -7.71
N ALA A 152 1.31 -15.68 -7.79
CA ALA A 152 1.78 -16.49 -8.91
C ALA A 152 0.96 -16.30 -10.21
N SER A 153 -0.20 -15.65 -10.14
CA SER A 153 -1.09 -15.40 -11.29
C SER A 153 -0.89 -14.04 -11.97
N LEU A 154 0.04 -13.23 -11.49
CA LEU A 154 0.32 -11.88 -12.00
C LEU A 154 1.02 -11.84 -13.35
#